data_6b34865a1c9b160b587559cc9d13718b
#
_entry.id   6b34865a1c9b160b587559cc9d13718b
#
_cell.length_a   1.000
_cell.length_b   1.000
_cell.length_c   1.000
_cell.angle_alpha   90.00
_cell.angle_beta   90.00
_cell.angle_gamma   90.00
#
_symmetry.space_group_name_H-M   'P 1'
#
loop_
_entity.id
_entity.type
_entity.pdbx_description
1 polymer ?
#
loop_
_entity_poly.entity_id
_entity_poly.type
_entity_poly.pdbx_seq_one_letter_code
_entity_poly.pdbx_strand_id
1 'polypeptide(L)'
;VKQRFFATGVQLLMWAVLGLWGSAALAEKTAKGETPHQVVESVTGSVMAVIKNGEKALKENPEEYFAQVRKSLEPSVSFNFIAKNVMASAWDSASEAQRNQFTETFTRSMVETLGKGLANYSDLKITTLPPVDEISAKRVEVIQEVAAADGTSRIAYTMAQNKDDEWKLINVVLNGVNLGKSFRDQFTQAMKQHDNDIDKVIATWAQKA
;
A
#
# COMPACT_ATOMS: atom_id res chain seq x y z
N VAL A 1 80.18 11.76 -18.62
CA VAL A 1 80.22 13.16 -19.11
C VAL A 1 78.82 13.71 -19.04
N LYS A 2 78.59 14.62 -18.09
CA LYS A 2 77.76 15.87 -18.19
C LYS A 2 76.31 15.70 -18.65
N GLN A 3 75.40 16.09 -17.91
CA GLN A 3 74.85 17.33 -17.30
C GLN A 3 73.34 17.37 -17.59
N ARG A 4 72.50 17.54 -16.55
CA ARG A 4 71.79 18.77 -16.13
C ARG A 4 70.69 19.19 -17.12
N PHE A 5 69.49 19.52 -16.80
CA PHE A 5 68.89 20.34 -15.72
C PHE A 5 67.33 20.25 -15.73
N PHE A 6 66.73 20.47 -14.56
CA PHE A 6 65.51 21.23 -14.23
C PHE A 6 64.16 20.70 -14.76
N ALA A 7 63.18 20.63 -14.05
CA ALA A 7 62.61 21.15 -12.81
C ALA A 7 61.08 21.26 -12.98
N THR A 8 60.39 21.25 -11.86
CA THR A 8 58.98 21.63 -11.61
C THR A 8 57.95 20.64 -12.12
N GLY A 9 57.32 19.86 -11.31
CA GLY A 9 56.50 20.24 -10.14
C GLY A 9 55.05 20.39 -10.53
N VAL A 10 54.28 19.34 -10.44
CA VAL A 10 52.86 19.48 -10.12
C VAL A 10 52.47 18.22 -9.34
N GLN A 11 52.28 18.38 -8.06
CA GLN A 11 51.57 17.42 -7.20
C GLN A 11 50.11 17.40 -7.61
N LEU A 12 49.61 16.27 -8.08
CA LEU A 12 48.18 16.01 -8.14
C LEU A 12 47.82 14.99 -7.07
N LEU A 13 47.27 15.53 -5.99
CA LEU A 13 46.59 14.82 -4.90
C LEU A 13 45.47 13.97 -5.49
N MET A 14 45.66 12.65 -5.49
CA MET A 14 44.64 11.68 -5.80
C MET A 14 43.84 11.40 -4.51
N TRP A 15 42.73 12.10 -4.35
CA TRP A 15 41.76 11.82 -3.30
C TRP A 15 41.01 10.52 -3.68
N ALA A 16 41.34 9.46 -2.94
CA ALA A 16 40.51 8.25 -2.94
C ALA A 16 39.22 8.54 -2.15
N VAL A 17 38.16 8.81 -2.88
CA VAL A 17 36.80 8.83 -2.31
C VAL A 17 36.33 7.38 -2.19
N LEU A 18 36.53 6.82 -1.00
CA LEU A 18 35.81 5.63 -0.56
C LEU A 18 34.34 6.00 -0.41
N GLY A 19 33.57 5.73 -1.45
CA GLY A 19 32.13 5.81 -1.42
C GLY A 19 31.56 4.76 -0.47
N LEU A 20 31.14 5.17 0.71
CA LEU A 20 30.25 4.43 1.58
C LEU A 20 28.91 4.26 0.84
N TRP A 21 28.71 3.09 0.28
CA TRP A 21 27.38 2.66 -0.17
C TRP A 21 26.59 2.27 1.08
N GLY A 22 26.01 3.28 1.70
CA GLY A 22 24.95 3.09 2.66
C GLY A 22 23.72 2.62 1.89
N SER A 23 23.34 1.36 2.09
CA SER A 23 22.04 0.87 1.69
C SER A 23 20.97 1.59 2.51
N ALA A 24 20.52 2.75 2.02
CA ALA A 24 19.31 3.38 2.53
C ALA A 24 18.15 2.48 2.12
N ALA A 25 17.57 1.79 3.09
CA ALA A 25 16.25 1.19 2.94
C ALA A 25 15.27 2.35 2.71
N LEU A 26 14.93 2.59 1.46
CA LEU A 26 13.91 3.56 1.04
C LEU A 26 12.57 2.99 1.49
N ALA A 27 12.04 3.52 2.59
CA ALA A 27 10.60 3.59 2.74
C ALA A 27 10.15 4.55 1.63
N GLU A 28 9.65 3.99 0.53
CA GLU A 28 9.24 4.74 -0.64
C GLU A 28 8.00 5.56 -0.28
N LYS A 29 8.23 6.79 0.15
CA LYS A 29 7.20 7.80 0.25
C LYS A 29 6.79 8.13 -1.17
N THR A 30 5.50 8.05 -1.51
CA THR A 30 5.00 8.46 -2.83
C THR A 30 5.59 9.82 -3.18
N ALA A 31 6.34 9.88 -4.30
CA ALA A 31 7.04 11.09 -4.66
C ALA A 31 6.02 12.16 -5.06
N LYS A 32 6.28 13.41 -4.65
CA LYS A 32 5.49 14.55 -5.05
C LYS A 32 5.64 14.71 -6.57
N GLY A 33 4.54 14.53 -7.32
CA GLY A 33 4.54 14.59 -8.78
C GLY A 33 4.26 13.27 -9.50
N GLU A 34 4.16 12.12 -8.78
CA GLU A 34 3.70 10.88 -9.39
C GLU A 34 2.23 10.98 -9.83
N THR A 35 1.92 10.38 -10.98
CA THR A 35 0.53 10.23 -11.41
C THR A 35 -0.15 9.11 -10.61
N PRO A 36 -1.50 9.10 -10.49
CA PRO A 36 -2.20 8.03 -9.79
C PRO A 36 -1.96 6.64 -10.40
N HIS A 37 -1.69 6.57 -11.71
CA HIS A 37 -1.34 5.31 -12.40
C HIS A 37 0.03 4.81 -11.94
N GLN A 38 1.03 5.70 -11.88
CA GLN A 38 2.36 5.35 -11.39
C GLN A 38 2.33 4.88 -9.93
N VAL A 39 1.53 5.52 -9.07
CA VAL A 39 1.35 5.10 -7.68
C VAL A 39 0.75 3.68 -7.61
N VAL A 40 -0.30 3.38 -8.40
CA VAL A 40 -0.90 2.05 -8.43
C VAL A 40 0.09 1.00 -8.95
N GLU A 41 0.86 1.31 -10.00
CA GLU A 41 1.89 0.42 -10.54
C GLU A 41 3.00 0.13 -9.54
N SER A 42 3.49 1.17 -8.86
CA SER A 42 4.53 1.07 -7.82
C SER A 42 4.09 0.18 -6.66
N VAL A 43 2.88 0.41 -6.12
CA VAL A 43 2.30 -0.43 -5.06
C VAL A 43 2.11 -1.87 -5.53
N THR A 44 1.57 -2.05 -6.73
CA THR A 44 1.38 -3.40 -7.31
C THR A 44 2.71 -4.12 -7.42
N GLY A 45 3.75 -3.47 -7.94
CA GLY A 45 5.10 -4.02 -8.02
C GLY A 45 5.68 -4.42 -6.66
N SER A 46 5.50 -3.55 -5.66
CA SER A 46 5.96 -3.79 -4.28
C SER A 46 5.24 -4.99 -3.64
N VAL A 47 3.92 -5.08 -3.78
CA VAL A 47 3.14 -6.23 -3.29
C VAL A 47 3.55 -7.51 -4.02
N MET A 48 3.68 -7.48 -5.35
CA MET A 48 4.10 -8.65 -6.14
C MET A 48 5.49 -9.14 -5.74
N ALA A 49 6.42 -8.25 -5.40
CA ALA A 49 7.74 -8.63 -4.90
C ALA A 49 7.65 -9.40 -3.57
N VAL A 50 6.77 -8.99 -2.66
CA VAL A 50 6.54 -9.68 -1.37
C VAL A 50 5.89 -11.05 -1.59
N ILE A 51 4.85 -11.14 -2.44
CA ILE A 51 4.11 -12.39 -2.63
C ILE A 51 4.83 -13.42 -3.50
N LYS A 52 5.90 -13.07 -4.19
CA LYS A 52 6.70 -14.01 -5.02
C LYS A 52 7.12 -15.26 -4.26
N ASN A 53 7.38 -15.15 -2.96
CA ASN A 53 7.67 -16.28 -2.07
C ASN A 53 6.58 -16.41 -0.98
N GLY A 54 5.38 -15.92 -1.24
CA GLY A 54 4.32 -15.73 -0.26
C GLY A 54 3.90 -17.00 0.43
N GLU A 55 3.73 -18.11 -0.29
CA GLU A 55 3.35 -19.40 0.28
C GLU A 55 4.36 -19.89 1.32
N LYS A 56 5.66 -19.82 0.99
CA LYS A 56 6.72 -20.20 1.90
C LYS A 56 6.80 -19.27 3.10
N ALA A 57 6.83 -17.95 2.83
CA ALA A 57 6.92 -16.93 3.88
C ALA A 57 5.74 -16.99 4.85
N LEU A 58 4.51 -17.19 4.36
CA LEU A 58 3.31 -17.34 5.17
C LEU A 58 3.37 -18.59 6.09
N LYS A 59 3.99 -19.68 5.64
CA LYS A 59 4.16 -20.91 6.43
C LYS A 59 5.28 -20.78 7.48
N GLU A 60 6.40 -20.15 7.13
CA GLU A 60 7.59 -20.09 7.98
C GLU A 60 7.51 -18.94 9.00
N ASN A 61 7.04 -17.76 8.59
CA ASN A 61 6.93 -16.58 9.47
C ASN A 61 5.77 -15.68 9.01
N PRO A 62 4.52 -16.01 9.38
CA PRO A 62 3.33 -15.25 8.94
C PRO A 62 3.35 -13.79 9.41
N GLU A 63 3.82 -13.50 10.62
CA GLU A 63 3.87 -12.12 11.15
C GLU A 63 4.79 -11.23 10.31
N GLU A 64 6.00 -11.70 9.98
CA GLU A 64 6.92 -10.97 9.13
C GLU A 64 6.38 -10.80 7.71
N TYR A 65 5.75 -11.83 7.17
CA TYR A 65 5.12 -11.77 5.84
C TYR A 65 4.04 -10.68 5.81
N PHE A 66 3.14 -10.64 6.78
CA PHE A 66 2.09 -9.61 6.86
C PHE A 66 2.67 -8.22 7.12
N ALA A 67 3.73 -8.10 7.91
CA ALA A 67 4.42 -6.83 8.11
C ALA A 67 5.01 -6.29 6.79
N GLN A 68 5.56 -7.15 5.93
CA GLN A 68 6.07 -6.76 4.61
C GLN A 68 4.95 -6.37 3.66
N VAL A 69 3.82 -7.11 3.63
CA VAL A 69 2.62 -6.73 2.86
C VAL A 69 2.12 -5.36 3.31
N ARG A 70 1.99 -5.15 4.62
CA ARG A 70 1.58 -3.85 5.19
C ARG A 70 2.51 -2.73 4.75
N LYS A 71 3.81 -2.92 4.89
CA LYS A 71 4.84 -1.94 4.49
C LYS A 71 4.74 -1.56 3.02
N SER A 72 4.37 -2.50 2.14
CA SER A 72 4.18 -2.24 0.72
C SER A 72 2.96 -1.38 0.43
N LEU A 73 1.95 -1.40 1.29
CA LEU A 73 0.68 -0.68 1.10
C LEU A 73 0.67 0.70 1.76
N GLU A 74 1.29 0.86 2.95
CA GLU A 74 1.22 2.06 3.79
C GLU A 74 1.55 3.37 3.06
N PRO A 75 2.54 3.45 2.16
CA PRO A 75 2.86 4.69 1.47
C PRO A 75 1.72 5.22 0.60
N SER A 76 0.88 4.33 0.09
CA SER A 76 -0.10 4.66 -0.96
C SER A 76 -1.55 4.42 -0.57
N VAL A 77 -1.81 3.70 0.52
CA VAL A 77 -3.18 3.41 0.99
C VAL A 77 -3.53 4.30 2.17
N SER A 78 -4.65 5.02 2.08
CA SER A 78 -5.14 5.84 3.19
C SER A 78 -6.04 5.02 4.13
N PHE A 79 -5.43 4.13 4.93
CA PHE A 79 -6.16 3.25 5.85
C PHE A 79 -7.07 4.01 6.82
N ASN A 80 -6.62 5.14 7.36
CA ASN A 80 -7.44 5.97 8.25
C ASN A 80 -8.69 6.51 7.54
N PHE A 81 -8.53 7.01 6.30
CA PHE A 81 -9.69 7.48 5.52
C PHE A 81 -10.66 6.34 5.22
N ILE A 82 -10.14 5.16 4.86
CA ILE A 82 -10.98 3.98 4.58
C ILE A 82 -11.72 3.55 5.86
N ALA A 83 -11.02 3.42 6.99
CA ALA A 83 -11.61 3.06 8.28
C ALA A 83 -12.70 4.06 8.71
N LYS A 84 -12.45 5.37 8.56
CA LYS A 84 -13.46 6.41 8.81
C LYS A 84 -14.71 6.20 7.96
N ASN A 85 -14.55 5.89 6.67
CA ASN A 85 -15.69 5.64 5.77
C ASN A 85 -16.43 4.35 6.08
N VAL A 86 -15.73 3.33 6.61
CA VAL A 86 -16.33 2.06 7.07
C VAL A 86 -17.16 2.28 8.31
N MET A 87 -16.64 3.00 9.32
CA MET A 87 -17.39 3.34 10.54
C MET A 87 -18.57 4.29 10.28
N ALA A 88 -18.55 5.07 9.19
CA ALA A 88 -19.58 6.01 8.79
C ALA A 88 -19.99 6.94 9.95
N SER A 89 -21.28 7.02 10.30
CA SER A 89 -21.79 7.89 11.39
C SER A 89 -21.24 7.52 12.77
N ALA A 90 -20.82 6.28 12.99
CA ALA A 90 -20.22 5.88 14.27
C ALA A 90 -18.84 6.52 14.49
N TRP A 91 -18.14 6.94 13.43
CA TRP A 91 -16.87 7.64 13.56
C TRP A 91 -16.96 8.91 14.39
N ASP A 92 -18.00 9.70 14.19
CA ASP A 92 -18.15 10.98 14.88
C ASP A 92 -18.48 10.81 16.36
N SER A 93 -19.20 9.74 16.72
CA SER A 93 -19.53 9.40 18.12
C SER A 93 -18.44 8.60 18.84
N ALA A 94 -17.50 7.99 18.10
CA ALA A 94 -16.40 7.22 18.67
C ALA A 94 -15.36 8.13 19.35
N SER A 95 -14.74 7.64 20.43
CA SER A 95 -13.56 8.26 21.01
C SER A 95 -12.35 8.15 20.08
N GLU A 96 -11.33 8.96 20.30
CA GLU A 96 -10.08 8.85 19.55
C GLU A 96 -9.43 7.47 19.70
N ALA A 97 -9.45 6.91 20.92
CA ALA A 97 -8.96 5.56 21.18
C ALA A 97 -9.68 4.50 20.36
N GLN A 98 -11.02 4.56 20.28
CA GLN A 98 -11.82 3.64 19.48
C GLN A 98 -11.56 3.80 17.98
N ARG A 99 -11.42 5.03 17.47
CA ARG A 99 -11.06 5.30 16.05
C ARG A 99 -9.70 4.70 15.72
N ASN A 100 -8.70 4.92 16.56
CA ASN A 100 -7.36 4.38 16.38
C ASN A 100 -7.34 2.85 16.45
N GLN A 101 -8.04 2.28 17.44
CA GLN A 101 -8.14 0.82 17.60
C GLN A 101 -8.86 0.16 16.42
N PHE A 102 -9.97 0.75 15.96
CA PHE A 102 -10.65 0.23 14.76
C PHE A 102 -9.77 0.33 13.52
N THR A 103 -9.12 1.47 13.31
CA THR A 103 -8.22 1.65 12.15
C THR A 103 -7.12 0.61 12.13
N GLU A 104 -6.47 0.34 13.26
CA GLU A 104 -5.42 -0.68 13.35
C GLU A 104 -5.96 -2.10 13.13
N THR A 105 -7.06 -2.44 13.78
CA THR A 105 -7.72 -3.75 13.62
C THR A 105 -8.18 -3.98 12.19
N PHE A 106 -8.79 -2.97 11.58
CA PHE A 106 -9.25 -3.02 10.18
C PHE A 106 -8.07 -3.16 9.21
N THR A 107 -7.01 -2.36 9.39
CA THR A 107 -5.79 -2.43 8.58
C THR A 107 -5.16 -3.81 8.64
N ARG A 108 -5.00 -4.35 9.85
CA ARG A 108 -4.46 -5.69 10.05
C ARG A 108 -5.30 -6.76 9.35
N SER A 109 -6.61 -6.72 9.53
CA SER A 109 -7.55 -7.63 8.88
C SER A 109 -7.44 -7.58 7.35
N MET A 110 -7.35 -6.38 6.78
CA MET A 110 -7.18 -6.17 5.33
C MET A 110 -5.85 -6.73 4.83
N VAL A 111 -4.76 -6.45 5.52
CA VAL A 111 -3.41 -6.92 5.18
C VAL A 111 -3.33 -8.44 5.23
N GLU A 112 -3.87 -9.07 6.29
CA GLU A 112 -3.88 -10.51 6.42
C GLU A 112 -4.75 -11.18 5.34
N THR A 113 -5.93 -10.65 5.09
CA THR A 113 -6.82 -11.17 4.02
C THR A 113 -6.16 -11.07 2.66
N LEU A 114 -5.56 -9.92 2.33
CA LEU A 114 -4.83 -9.73 1.07
C LEU A 114 -3.62 -10.66 0.99
N GLY A 115 -2.80 -10.71 2.04
CA GLY A 115 -1.61 -11.55 2.08
C GLY A 115 -1.92 -13.03 1.95
N LYS A 116 -2.91 -13.55 2.69
CA LYS A 116 -3.39 -14.94 2.58
C LYS A 116 -3.96 -15.22 1.19
N GLY A 117 -4.76 -14.29 0.65
CA GLY A 117 -5.38 -14.44 -0.67
C GLY A 117 -4.37 -14.47 -1.81
N LEU A 118 -3.30 -13.69 -1.71
CA LEU A 118 -2.30 -13.60 -2.78
C LEU A 118 -1.12 -14.55 -2.61
N ALA A 119 -0.94 -15.19 -1.46
CA ALA A 119 0.23 -16.04 -1.17
C ALA A 119 0.46 -17.18 -2.19
N ASN A 120 -0.61 -17.65 -2.83
CA ASN A 120 -0.57 -18.75 -3.81
C ASN A 120 -0.55 -18.27 -5.27
N TYR A 121 -0.48 -16.95 -5.51
CA TYR A 121 -0.55 -16.36 -6.85
C TYR A 121 0.78 -15.70 -7.23
N SER A 122 1.81 -16.49 -7.51
CA SER A 122 3.13 -15.97 -7.94
C SER A 122 3.15 -15.46 -9.39
N ASP A 123 2.25 -15.96 -10.25
CA ASP A 123 2.29 -15.79 -11.70
C ASP A 123 1.11 -14.95 -12.25
N LEU A 124 0.71 -13.91 -11.52
CA LEU A 124 -0.32 -12.99 -11.99
C LEU A 124 0.23 -12.08 -13.11
N LYS A 125 -0.51 -11.99 -14.21
CA LYS A 125 -0.27 -10.94 -15.22
C LYS A 125 -1.18 -9.76 -14.92
N ILE A 126 -0.56 -8.67 -14.49
CA ILE A 126 -1.28 -7.44 -14.13
C ILE A 126 -1.01 -6.37 -15.19
N THR A 127 -2.07 -5.76 -15.71
CA THR A 127 -2.00 -4.70 -16.71
C THR A 127 -2.77 -3.49 -16.20
N THR A 128 -2.08 -2.37 -16.00
CA THR A 128 -2.72 -1.09 -15.70
C THR A 128 -3.24 -0.49 -17.00
N LEU A 129 -4.52 -0.18 -17.08
CA LEU A 129 -5.10 0.46 -18.25
C LEU A 129 -4.71 1.95 -18.30
N PRO A 130 -4.48 2.51 -19.48
CA PRO A 130 -4.16 3.93 -19.62
C PRO A 130 -5.33 4.79 -19.12
N PRO A 131 -5.07 6.03 -18.69
CA PRO A 131 -6.14 6.98 -18.34
C PRO A 131 -7.02 7.25 -19.57
N VAL A 132 -8.34 7.33 -19.32
CA VAL A 132 -9.32 7.63 -20.38
C VAL A 132 -9.29 9.12 -20.74
N ASP A 133 -9.04 9.99 -19.76
CA ASP A 133 -8.99 11.45 -19.89
C ASP A 133 -7.75 12.04 -19.19
N GLU A 134 -7.48 13.32 -19.46
CA GLU A 134 -6.46 14.06 -18.70
C GLU A 134 -6.80 14.09 -17.20
N ILE A 135 -5.79 13.83 -16.36
CA ILE A 135 -5.93 13.81 -14.91
C ILE A 135 -5.96 15.25 -14.39
N SER A 136 -7.13 15.87 -14.46
CA SER A 136 -7.37 17.24 -13.94
C SER A 136 -8.06 17.25 -12.57
N ALA A 137 -8.67 16.15 -12.18
CA ALA A 137 -9.44 16.03 -10.94
C ALA A 137 -8.57 15.53 -9.79
N LYS A 138 -8.85 16.00 -8.54
CA LYS A 138 -8.22 15.51 -7.31
C LYS A 138 -8.69 14.10 -6.88
N ARG A 139 -9.55 13.47 -7.66
CA ARG A 139 -10.05 12.12 -7.46
C ARG A 139 -10.25 11.46 -8.80
N VAL A 140 -9.59 10.32 -9.01
CA VAL A 140 -9.61 9.57 -10.28
C VAL A 140 -9.76 8.08 -10.01
N GLU A 141 -10.17 7.35 -11.05
CA GLU A 141 -10.17 5.89 -11.06
C GLU A 141 -8.99 5.38 -11.88
N VAL A 142 -8.25 4.43 -11.32
CA VAL A 142 -7.21 3.67 -12.02
C VAL A 142 -7.67 2.24 -12.11
N ILE A 143 -7.57 1.64 -13.30
CA ILE A 143 -8.07 0.29 -13.55
C ILE A 143 -6.90 -0.64 -13.84
N GLN A 144 -6.92 -1.80 -13.19
CA GLN A 144 -6.04 -2.93 -13.53
C GLN A 144 -6.87 -4.14 -13.96
N GLU A 145 -6.37 -4.84 -14.94
CA GLU A 145 -6.79 -6.19 -15.29
C GLU A 145 -5.75 -7.17 -14.78
N VAL A 146 -6.23 -8.16 -14.02
CA VAL A 146 -5.42 -9.20 -13.38
C VAL A 146 -5.80 -10.52 -13.98
N ALA A 147 -4.93 -11.07 -14.83
CA ALA A 147 -5.12 -12.40 -15.42
C ALA A 147 -4.40 -13.45 -14.58
N ALA A 148 -5.15 -14.47 -14.19
CA ALA A 148 -4.70 -15.67 -13.51
C ALA A 148 -5.11 -16.91 -14.34
N ALA A 149 -4.69 -18.10 -13.93
CA ALA A 149 -5.01 -19.35 -14.62
C ALA A 149 -6.53 -19.65 -14.69
N ASP A 150 -7.27 -19.17 -13.71
CA ASP A 150 -8.73 -19.37 -13.55
C ASP A 150 -9.59 -18.24 -14.15
N GLY A 151 -8.97 -17.19 -14.71
CA GLY A 151 -9.69 -16.11 -15.36
C GLY A 151 -9.05 -14.73 -15.22
N THR A 152 -9.79 -13.71 -15.66
CA THR A 152 -9.38 -12.31 -15.57
C THR A 152 -10.29 -11.56 -14.62
N SER A 153 -9.71 -10.87 -13.64
CA SER A 153 -10.40 -9.95 -12.74
C SER A 153 -10.10 -8.51 -13.10
N ARG A 154 -11.11 -7.65 -12.95
CA ARG A 154 -10.99 -6.20 -13.12
C ARG A 154 -11.03 -5.51 -11.77
N ILE A 155 -10.00 -4.73 -11.48
CA ILE A 155 -9.88 -3.97 -10.24
C ILE A 155 -9.86 -2.49 -10.59
N ALA A 156 -10.78 -1.72 -10.00
CA ALA A 156 -10.82 -0.28 -10.10
C ALA A 156 -10.43 0.34 -8.75
N TYR A 157 -9.36 1.12 -8.75
CA TYR A 157 -8.83 1.81 -7.59
C TYR A 157 -9.29 3.26 -7.61
N THR A 158 -10.01 3.69 -6.58
CA THR A 158 -10.30 5.13 -6.41
C THR A 158 -9.11 5.79 -5.72
N MET A 159 -8.42 6.65 -6.46
CA MET A 159 -7.30 7.45 -5.99
C MET A 159 -7.77 8.86 -5.66
N ALA A 160 -7.27 9.45 -4.58
CA ALA A 160 -7.51 10.85 -4.24
C ALA A 160 -6.22 11.51 -3.74
N GLN A 161 -6.07 12.82 -4.04
CA GLN A 161 -4.97 13.60 -3.48
C GLN A 161 -5.26 13.94 -2.01
N ASN A 162 -4.25 13.75 -1.16
CA ASN A 162 -4.27 14.23 0.21
C ASN A 162 -3.92 15.75 0.27
N LYS A 163 -3.82 16.30 1.48
CA LYS A 163 -3.45 17.71 1.71
C LYS A 163 -2.02 18.07 1.26
N ASP A 164 -1.17 17.07 1.06
CA ASP A 164 0.22 17.24 0.64
C ASP A 164 0.38 16.99 -0.87
N ASP A 165 -0.74 16.94 -1.63
CA ASP A 165 -0.85 16.64 -3.06
C ASP A 165 -0.34 15.24 -3.45
N GLU A 166 -0.26 14.30 -2.49
CA GLU A 166 0.10 12.91 -2.74
C GLU A 166 -1.14 12.08 -3.10
N TRP A 167 -1.05 11.24 -4.10
CA TRP A 167 -2.11 10.30 -4.45
C TRP A 167 -2.20 9.15 -3.46
N LYS A 168 -3.40 8.91 -2.94
CA LYS A 168 -3.69 7.82 -2.00
C LYS A 168 -4.88 7.01 -2.49
N LEU A 169 -4.76 5.69 -2.35
CA LEU A 169 -5.88 4.77 -2.54
C LEU A 169 -6.89 4.94 -1.40
N ILE A 170 -8.14 5.15 -1.75
CA ILE A 170 -9.23 5.37 -0.80
C ILE A 170 -10.41 4.41 -0.96
N ASN A 171 -10.48 3.66 -2.06
CA ASN A 171 -11.49 2.62 -2.27
C ASN A 171 -11.07 1.66 -3.40
N VAL A 172 -11.59 0.46 -3.37
CA VAL A 172 -11.40 -0.59 -4.38
C VAL A 172 -12.75 -1.15 -4.81
N VAL A 173 -12.91 -1.34 -6.11
CA VAL A 173 -14.02 -2.09 -6.71
C VAL A 173 -13.42 -3.30 -7.43
N LEU A 174 -13.76 -4.50 -6.98
CA LEU A 174 -13.29 -5.77 -7.55
C LEU A 174 -14.45 -6.45 -8.30
N ASN A 175 -14.31 -6.65 -9.60
CA ASN A 175 -15.32 -7.26 -10.46
C ASN A 175 -16.73 -6.65 -10.25
N GLY A 176 -16.81 -5.31 -10.11
CA GLY A 176 -18.05 -4.58 -9.87
C GLY A 176 -18.48 -4.51 -8.38
N VAL A 177 -17.86 -5.25 -7.49
CA VAL A 177 -18.16 -5.21 -6.04
C VAL A 177 -17.36 -4.10 -5.37
N ASN A 178 -18.02 -3.09 -4.82
CA ASN A 178 -17.39 -1.99 -4.07
C ASN A 178 -17.03 -2.46 -2.66
N LEU A 179 -15.74 -2.69 -2.40
CA LEU A 179 -15.26 -3.22 -1.13
C LEU A 179 -15.50 -2.25 0.04
N GLY A 180 -15.29 -0.95 -0.18
CA GLY A 180 -15.55 0.05 0.86
C GLY A 180 -17.01 0.08 1.30
N LYS A 181 -17.95 -0.06 0.34
CA LYS A 181 -19.37 -0.19 0.66
C LYS A 181 -19.66 -1.50 1.40
N SER A 182 -19.10 -2.61 0.95
CA SER A 182 -19.30 -3.91 1.60
C SER A 182 -18.82 -3.91 3.04
N PHE A 183 -17.67 -3.33 3.34
CA PHE A 183 -17.16 -3.21 4.71
C PHE A 183 -18.02 -2.28 5.56
N ARG A 184 -18.52 -1.19 5.02
CA ARG A 184 -19.44 -0.30 5.72
C ARG A 184 -20.75 -1.00 6.08
N ASP A 185 -21.31 -1.78 5.16
CA ASP A 185 -22.53 -2.54 5.37
C ASP A 185 -22.30 -3.59 6.49
N GLN A 186 -21.15 -4.28 6.48
CA GLN A 186 -20.75 -5.23 7.53
C GLN A 186 -20.60 -4.54 8.89
N PHE A 187 -19.93 -3.36 8.95
CA PHE A 187 -19.77 -2.60 10.17
C PHE A 187 -21.13 -2.15 10.73
N THR A 188 -22.00 -1.61 9.86
CA THR A 188 -23.35 -1.20 10.23
C THR A 188 -24.18 -2.36 10.78
N GLN A 189 -24.06 -3.55 10.16
CA GLN A 189 -24.72 -4.76 10.66
C GLN A 189 -24.17 -5.19 12.04
N ALA A 190 -22.84 -5.15 12.21
CA ALA A 190 -22.22 -5.47 13.49
C ALA A 190 -22.65 -4.50 14.60
N MET A 191 -22.74 -3.20 14.31
CA MET A 191 -23.26 -2.21 15.26
C MET A 191 -24.67 -2.58 15.74
N LYS A 192 -25.56 -2.97 14.82
CA LYS A 192 -26.93 -3.41 15.18
C LYS A 192 -26.92 -4.69 16.03
N GLN A 193 -26.03 -5.64 15.76
CA GLN A 193 -25.94 -6.90 16.49
C GLN A 193 -25.37 -6.74 17.90
N HIS A 194 -24.63 -5.67 18.14
CA HIS A 194 -23.99 -5.37 19.41
C HIS A 194 -24.56 -4.13 20.11
N ASP A 195 -25.84 -3.80 19.89
CA ASP A 195 -26.55 -2.69 20.54
C ASP A 195 -25.82 -1.33 20.42
N ASN A 196 -25.15 -1.09 19.29
CA ASN A 196 -24.31 0.07 19.02
C ASN A 196 -23.06 0.19 19.93
N ASP A 197 -22.61 -0.89 20.52
CA ASP A 197 -21.39 -0.95 21.31
C ASP A 197 -20.17 -1.07 20.38
N ILE A 198 -19.45 0.05 20.18
CA ILE A 198 -18.29 0.14 19.26
C ILE A 198 -17.16 -0.81 19.72
N ASP A 199 -16.91 -0.95 21.01
CA ASP A 199 -15.82 -1.79 21.51
C ASP A 199 -16.08 -3.27 21.22
N LYS A 200 -17.31 -3.73 21.34
CA LYS A 200 -17.70 -5.09 20.94
C LYS A 200 -17.56 -5.30 19.42
N VAL A 201 -17.91 -4.31 18.62
CA VAL A 201 -17.76 -4.38 17.16
C VAL A 201 -16.27 -4.49 16.79
N ILE A 202 -15.40 -3.68 17.41
CA ILE A 202 -13.95 -3.74 17.18
C ILE A 202 -13.39 -5.13 17.55
N ALA A 203 -13.78 -5.66 18.75
CA ALA A 203 -13.35 -6.97 19.19
C ALA A 203 -13.80 -8.11 18.26
N THR A 204 -15.04 -8.04 17.76
CA THR A 204 -15.58 -9.01 16.79
C THR A 204 -14.87 -8.91 15.44
N TRP A 205 -14.49 -7.70 15.01
CA TRP A 205 -13.76 -7.50 13.76
C TRP A 205 -12.38 -8.16 13.80
N ALA A 206 -11.68 -8.04 14.94
CA ALA A 206 -10.39 -8.69 15.15
C ALA A 206 -10.44 -10.22 15.05
N GLN A 207 -11.57 -10.86 15.36
CA GLN A 207 -11.73 -12.31 15.29
C GLN A 207 -12.01 -12.85 13.88
N LYS A 208 -12.39 -11.98 12.94
CA LYS A 208 -12.71 -12.37 11.55
C LYS A 208 -11.52 -12.27 10.60
N ALA A 209 -10.39 -11.73 11.06
CA ALA A 209 -9.13 -11.64 10.33
C ALA A 209 -8.34 -12.94 10.49
#